data_1a68b97e9fe1d235f170a883d777cef6
#
_entry.id   1a68b97e9fe1d235f170a883d777cef6
#
_cell.length_a   1.000
_cell.length_b   1.000
_cell.length_c   1.000
_cell.angle_alpha   90.00
_cell.angle_beta   90.00
_cell.angle_gamma   90.00
#
_symmetry.space_group_name_H-M   'P 1'
#
loop_
_entity.id
_entity.type
_entity.pdbx_description
1 polymer ?
#
loop_
_entity_poly.entity_id
_entity_poly.type
_entity_poly.pdbx_seq_one_letter_code
_entity_poly.pdbx_strand_id
1 'polypeptide(L)'
;MKKDSETLSVAISLDIDPDANCAVKGRYDALSSPVEMGVVCADACKKGLLTIFELLDAYSLDATLFYEARTVQELVIGGVDLPYLSARHEVACHSFKHEDFLGVVSGLPMGEGVVVETVEKAKTILEKIFEREIKGFRAPYTRVNRPVIKALEQLGFTYDSSETMPLGAEWQGKPYPLAVFDSNLLELALPSFKDSNGKKMTSYLWAIFEGKRVAREHIDSVLWAKAVAKGGIFVFSMHPWHLYTNYQGIPFSRERVKENIKNLEDIFSQLKQMKGINLVRQDRYLEGWLRR
;
A
#
# COMPACT_ATOMS: atom_id res chain seq x y z
N MET A 1 -17.69 16.35 22.59
CA MET A 1 -17.02 15.43 21.65
C MET A 1 -17.65 15.44 20.23
N LYS A 2 -17.86 16.64 19.60
CA LYS A 2 -18.40 16.76 18.22
C LYS A 2 -17.37 17.24 17.20
N LYS A 3 -16.09 17.38 17.58
CA LYS A 3 -15.06 17.99 16.72
C LYS A 3 -14.32 17.01 15.78
N ASP A 4 -14.35 15.69 16.03
CA ASP A 4 -13.56 14.70 15.29
C ASP A 4 -14.22 14.20 14.00
N SER A 5 -15.53 14.42 13.81
CA SER A 5 -16.25 13.93 12.63
C SER A 5 -15.98 14.70 11.32
N GLU A 6 -15.28 15.84 11.41
CA GLU A 6 -14.97 16.68 10.25
C GLU A 6 -13.47 16.69 9.85
N THR A 7 -12.59 16.10 10.67
CA THR A 7 -11.15 16.09 10.43
C THR A 7 -10.79 15.01 9.41
N LEU A 8 -10.02 15.35 8.39
CA LEU A 8 -9.48 14.38 7.44
C LEU A 8 -8.45 13.50 8.15
N SER A 9 -8.59 12.19 8.05
CA SER A 9 -7.53 11.25 8.40
C SER A 9 -6.55 11.08 7.24
N VAL A 10 -5.26 10.93 7.53
CA VAL A 10 -4.23 10.65 6.53
C VAL A 10 -3.45 9.43 6.98
N ALA A 11 -3.41 8.41 6.15
CA ALA A 11 -2.65 7.18 6.36
C ALA A 11 -1.46 7.11 5.41
N ILE A 12 -0.34 6.58 5.92
CA ILE A 12 0.82 6.19 5.14
C ILE A 12 0.76 4.68 4.99
N SER A 13 0.84 4.16 3.77
CA SER A 13 0.92 2.72 3.54
C SER A 13 2.08 2.34 2.63
N LEU A 14 2.63 1.16 2.87
CA LEU A 14 3.72 0.58 2.11
C LEU A 14 3.27 -0.76 1.55
N ASP A 15 3.53 -0.99 0.27
CA ASP A 15 3.44 -2.30 -0.35
C ASP A 15 4.84 -2.89 -0.38
N ILE A 16 5.07 -3.89 0.47
CA ILE A 16 6.39 -4.48 0.73
C ILE A 16 6.47 -5.79 -0.06
N ASP A 17 7.03 -5.67 -1.23
CA ASP A 17 7.05 -6.64 -2.30
C ASP A 17 8.43 -6.68 -3.00
N PRO A 18 8.68 -7.61 -3.93
CA PRO A 18 9.98 -7.72 -4.59
C PRO A 18 10.35 -6.47 -5.39
N ASP A 19 11.65 -6.26 -5.58
CA ASP A 19 12.23 -5.16 -6.33
C ASP A 19 11.68 -5.11 -7.76
N ALA A 20 11.15 -3.94 -8.19
CA ALA A 20 10.67 -3.70 -9.54
C ALA A 20 9.83 -4.86 -10.10
N ASN A 21 8.93 -5.41 -9.28
CA ASN A 21 8.16 -6.61 -9.60
C ASN A 21 7.25 -6.42 -10.81
N CYS A 22 7.14 -7.46 -11.62
CA CYS A 22 6.35 -7.52 -12.84
C CYS A 22 5.58 -8.82 -12.93
N ALA A 23 4.31 -8.75 -13.36
CA ALA A 23 3.60 -9.93 -13.84
C ALA A 23 4.20 -10.42 -15.16
N VAL A 24 4.27 -11.72 -15.34
CA VAL A 24 4.89 -12.38 -16.49
C VAL A 24 3.91 -13.32 -17.16
N LYS A 25 3.85 -13.30 -18.50
CA LYS A 25 2.98 -14.18 -19.28
C LYS A 25 3.24 -15.66 -18.93
N GLY A 26 2.18 -16.41 -18.69
CA GLY A 26 2.23 -17.84 -18.34
C GLY A 26 2.64 -18.14 -16.90
N ARG A 27 2.69 -17.14 -15.99
CA ARG A 27 3.00 -17.31 -14.57
C ARG A 27 2.00 -16.58 -13.69
N TYR A 28 1.62 -17.16 -12.58
CA TYR A 28 0.80 -16.48 -11.58
C TYR A 28 1.61 -15.48 -10.75
N ASP A 29 2.84 -15.87 -10.37
CA ASP A 29 3.73 -15.08 -9.52
C ASP A 29 4.53 -14.03 -10.31
N ALA A 30 4.91 -12.96 -9.61
CA ALA A 30 5.77 -11.92 -10.18
C ALA A 30 7.25 -12.30 -10.14
N LEU A 31 8.00 -11.71 -11.09
CA LEU A 31 9.46 -11.66 -11.09
C LEU A 31 9.94 -10.22 -10.94
N SER A 32 11.19 -10.05 -10.50
CA SER A 32 11.86 -8.76 -10.56
C SER A 32 12.33 -8.43 -11.97
N SER A 33 12.29 -7.15 -12.36
CA SER A 33 12.86 -6.69 -13.62
C SER A 33 14.40 -6.65 -13.55
N PRO A 34 15.12 -6.99 -14.65
CA PRO A 34 14.55 -7.49 -15.91
C PRO A 34 14.07 -8.94 -15.80
N VAL A 35 12.86 -9.21 -16.26
CA VAL A 35 12.18 -10.52 -16.09
C VAL A 35 12.88 -11.69 -16.77
N GLU A 36 13.71 -11.42 -17.77
CA GLU A 36 14.50 -12.40 -18.50
C GLU A 36 15.52 -13.12 -17.61
N MET A 37 15.90 -12.50 -16.50
CA MET A 37 16.78 -13.11 -15.49
C MET A 37 16.10 -14.23 -14.71
N GLY A 38 14.76 -14.29 -14.72
CA GLY A 38 13.99 -15.33 -14.04
C GLY A 38 14.10 -15.33 -12.52
N VAL A 39 14.52 -14.21 -11.93
CA VAL A 39 14.82 -14.08 -10.49
C VAL A 39 13.81 -13.20 -9.76
N VAL A 40 13.79 -13.32 -8.43
CA VAL A 40 13.10 -12.41 -7.52
C VAL A 40 14.15 -11.81 -6.61
N CYS A 41 14.22 -10.48 -6.57
CA CYS A 41 15.14 -9.72 -5.74
C CYS A 41 14.38 -8.94 -4.68
N ALA A 42 15.00 -8.72 -3.52
CA ALA A 42 14.46 -7.90 -2.43
C ALA A 42 15.53 -6.97 -1.81
N ASP A 43 16.64 -6.73 -2.49
CA ASP A 43 17.74 -5.93 -1.96
C ASP A 43 17.39 -4.44 -1.88
N ALA A 44 16.76 -3.89 -2.92
CA ALA A 44 16.29 -2.51 -2.90
C ALA A 44 15.10 -2.36 -1.95
N CYS A 45 14.21 -3.35 -1.87
CA CYS A 45 13.13 -3.41 -0.88
C CYS A 45 13.69 -3.36 0.54
N LYS A 46 14.68 -4.22 0.86
CA LYS A 46 15.35 -4.22 2.18
C LYS A 46 15.93 -2.85 2.53
N LYS A 47 16.72 -2.27 1.64
CA LYS A 47 17.33 -0.94 1.86
C LYS A 47 16.27 0.15 2.04
N GLY A 48 15.29 0.16 1.14
CA GLY A 48 14.21 1.14 1.18
C GLY A 48 13.33 1.01 2.42
N LEU A 49 13.01 -0.21 2.83
CA LEU A 49 12.21 -0.47 4.02
C LEU A 49 12.92 0.03 5.29
N LEU A 50 14.20 -0.28 5.47
CA LEU A 50 14.98 0.21 6.62
C LEU A 50 15.05 1.74 6.62
N THR A 51 15.33 2.38 5.47
CA THR A 51 15.33 3.84 5.34
C THR A 51 13.96 4.44 5.70
N ILE A 52 12.85 3.84 5.23
CA ILE A 52 11.50 4.35 5.55
C ILE A 52 11.19 4.18 7.03
N PHE A 53 11.59 3.07 7.68
CA PHE A 53 11.41 2.91 9.13
C PHE A 53 12.16 3.99 9.92
N GLU A 54 13.40 4.29 9.56
CA GLU A 54 14.18 5.39 10.19
C GLU A 54 13.44 6.73 10.06
N LEU A 55 12.84 7.02 8.89
CA LEU A 55 12.06 8.24 8.67
C LEU A 55 10.74 8.24 9.46
N LEU A 56 10.01 7.12 9.47
CA LEU A 56 8.77 7.00 10.24
C LEU A 56 9.04 7.21 11.74
N ASP A 57 10.17 6.69 12.26
CA ASP A 57 10.59 6.89 13.64
C ASP A 57 10.98 8.35 13.91
N ALA A 58 11.79 8.95 13.05
CA ALA A 58 12.22 10.34 13.18
C ALA A 58 11.04 11.34 13.23
N TYR A 59 9.99 11.06 12.47
CA TYR A 59 8.77 11.87 12.45
C TYR A 59 7.67 11.38 13.39
N SER A 60 7.88 10.29 14.14
CA SER A 60 6.89 9.64 15.01
C SER A 60 5.58 9.38 14.25
N LEU A 61 5.67 8.70 13.10
CA LEU A 61 4.57 8.33 12.22
C LEU A 61 4.34 6.82 12.25
N ASP A 62 3.09 6.43 12.34
CA ASP A 62 2.68 5.04 12.17
C ASP A 62 2.21 4.81 10.73
N ALA A 63 2.39 3.60 10.22
CA ALA A 63 2.03 3.22 8.86
C ALA A 63 1.24 1.90 8.84
N THR A 64 0.56 1.63 7.71
CA THR A 64 0.00 0.32 7.37
C THR A 64 0.97 -0.36 6.39
N LEU A 65 1.42 -1.56 6.73
CA LEU A 65 2.44 -2.32 6.01
C LEU A 65 1.79 -3.53 5.34
N PHE A 66 1.54 -3.45 4.04
CA PHE A 66 1.03 -4.56 3.23
C PHE A 66 2.18 -5.44 2.79
N TYR A 67 2.37 -6.55 3.47
CA TYR A 67 3.48 -7.47 3.27
C TYR A 67 3.13 -8.59 2.27
N GLU A 68 3.93 -8.73 1.23
CA GLU A 68 4.00 -9.92 0.39
C GLU A 68 4.76 -11.01 1.16
N ALA A 69 4.13 -12.16 1.36
CA ALA A 69 4.63 -13.14 2.33
C ALA A 69 5.97 -13.79 1.92
N ARG A 70 6.25 -13.97 0.60
CA ARG A 70 7.55 -14.43 0.11
C ARG A 70 8.66 -13.42 0.42
N THR A 71 8.41 -12.13 0.17
CA THR A 71 9.36 -11.04 0.49
C THR A 71 9.67 -11.00 1.99
N VAL A 72 8.66 -11.19 2.85
CA VAL A 72 8.88 -11.29 4.30
C VAL A 72 9.83 -12.44 4.63
N GLN A 73 9.62 -13.63 4.04
CA GLN A 73 10.52 -14.77 4.28
C GLN A 73 11.96 -14.47 3.87
N GLU A 74 12.16 -13.85 2.69
CA GLU A 74 13.48 -13.45 2.22
C GLU A 74 14.15 -12.40 3.13
N LEU A 75 13.39 -11.41 3.58
CA LEU A 75 13.90 -10.37 4.49
C LEU A 75 14.29 -10.96 5.86
N VAL A 76 13.50 -11.87 6.41
CA VAL A 76 13.80 -12.56 7.68
C VAL A 76 15.04 -13.46 7.54
N ILE A 77 15.14 -14.24 6.46
CA ILE A 77 16.35 -15.03 6.15
C ILE A 77 17.56 -14.11 6.00
N GLY A 78 17.37 -12.92 5.40
CA GLY A 78 18.37 -11.87 5.29
C GLY A 78 18.70 -11.12 6.59
N GLY A 79 18.19 -11.58 7.76
CA GLY A 79 18.49 -11.07 9.08
C GLY A 79 17.77 -9.78 9.47
N VAL A 80 16.64 -9.45 8.83
CA VAL A 80 15.82 -8.28 9.20
C VAL A 80 14.82 -8.70 10.29
N ASP A 81 14.85 -8.04 11.44
CA ASP A 81 13.88 -8.25 12.52
C ASP A 81 12.59 -7.48 12.24
N LEU A 82 11.78 -8.03 11.32
CA LEU A 82 10.52 -7.41 10.92
C LEU A 82 9.50 -7.29 12.06
N PRO A 83 9.33 -8.27 12.97
CA PRO A 83 8.46 -8.12 14.14
C PRO A 83 8.80 -6.91 14.99
N TYR A 84 10.07 -6.69 15.29
CA TYR A 84 10.54 -5.52 16.04
C TYR A 84 10.26 -4.21 15.30
N LEU A 85 10.68 -4.13 14.04
CA LEU A 85 10.51 -2.92 13.21
C LEU A 85 9.03 -2.56 12.98
N SER A 86 8.15 -3.57 12.90
CA SER A 86 6.72 -3.37 12.67
C SER A 86 5.88 -3.25 13.95
N ALA A 87 6.49 -3.25 15.12
CA ALA A 87 5.78 -3.37 16.40
C ALA A 87 4.67 -2.31 16.61
N ARG A 88 4.90 -1.07 16.17
CA ARG A 88 3.95 0.04 16.29
C ARG A 88 3.07 0.22 15.04
N HIS A 89 3.42 -0.42 13.94
CA HIS A 89 2.71 -0.32 12.67
C HIS A 89 1.60 -1.37 12.54
N GLU A 90 0.66 -1.14 11.65
CA GLU A 90 -0.26 -2.18 11.22
C GLU A 90 0.46 -3.12 10.25
N VAL A 91 0.28 -4.43 10.44
CA VAL A 91 0.70 -5.45 9.48
C VAL A 91 -0.54 -5.95 8.75
N ALA A 92 -0.51 -5.84 7.43
CA ALA A 92 -1.56 -6.26 6.52
C ALA A 92 -0.98 -7.19 5.43
N CYS A 93 -1.83 -7.84 4.66
CA CYS A 93 -1.43 -8.84 3.67
C CYS A 93 -1.39 -8.25 2.25
N HIS A 94 -0.34 -8.60 1.48
CA HIS A 94 -0.19 -8.27 0.05
C HIS A 94 0.00 -9.53 -0.81
N SER A 95 -0.79 -10.56 -0.52
CA SER A 95 -0.70 -11.87 -1.17
C SER A 95 0.59 -12.65 -0.83
N PHE A 96 0.83 -13.77 -1.53
CA PHE A 96 1.95 -14.66 -1.23
C PHE A 96 3.17 -14.38 -2.10
N LYS A 97 3.00 -14.23 -3.44
CA LYS A 97 4.07 -14.05 -4.43
C LYS A 97 3.74 -12.95 -5.43
N HIS A 98 2.98 -11.96 -5.01
CA HIS A 98 2.53 -10.85 -5.84
C HIS A 98 1.78 -11.33 -7.10
N GLU A 99 0.76 -12.17 -6.89
CA GLU A 99 0.05 -12.86 -7.95
C GLU A 99 -0.82 -11.94 -8.81
N ASP A 100 -0.83 -12.18 -10.13
CA ASP A 100 -1.78 -11.56 -11.07
C ASP A 100 -3.12 -12.30 -11.04
N PHE A 101 -3.91 -12.12 -9.98
CA PHE A 101 -5.17 -12.82 -9.75
C PHE A 101 -6.12 -12.80 -10.93
N LEU A 102 -6.18 -11.68 -11.65
CA LEU A 102 -7.07 -11.49 -12.79
C LEU A 102 -6.53 -12.04 -14.11
N GLY A 103 -5.26 -12.41 -14.16
CA GLY A 103 -4.61 -12.87 -15.37
C GLY A 103 -4.45 -11.81 -16.45
N VAL A 104 -4.44 -10.52 -16.08
CA VAL A 104 -4.39 -9.41 -17.06
C VAL A 104 -3.10 -9.41 -17.87
N VAL A 105 -2.00 -9.74 -17.24
CA VAL A 105 -0.68 -9.82 -17.90
C VAL A 105 -0.26 -11.28 -18.07
N SER A 106 -0.46 -12.10 -17.05
CA SER A 106 -0.12 -13.52 -17.07
C SER A 106 -0.91 -14.31 -18.13
N GLY A 107 -2.13 -13.88 -18.46
CA GLY A 107 -3.07 -14.64 -19.27
C GLY A 107 -3.70 -15.82 -18.52
N LEU A 108 -3.47 -15.92 -17.20
CA LEU A 108 -3.90 -17.02 -16.35
C LEU A 108 -4.75 -16.47 -15.17
N PRO A 109 -6.07 -16.23 -15.37
CA PRO A 109 -6.92 -15.84 -14.23
C PRO A 109 -6.97 -16.97 -13.20
N MET A 110 -6.83 -16.62 -11.93
CA MET A 110 -6.84 -17.61 -10.85
C MET A 110 -8.28 -17.99 -10.47
N GLY A 111 -8.56 -19.29 -10.41
CA GLY A 111 -9.84 -19.82 -9.93
C GLY A 111 -10.00 -19.61 -8.42
N GLU A 112 -11.26 -19.60 -7.95
CA GLU A 112 -11.61 -19.25 -6.56
C GLU A 112 -10.84 -20.10 -5.52
N GLY A 113 -10.78 -21.42 -5.69
CA GLY A 113 -10.03 -22.31 -4.78
C GLY A 113 -8.54 -21.99 -4.71
N VAL A 114 -7.90 -21.66 -5.85
CA VAL A 114 -6.48 -21.31 -5.91
C VAL A 114 -6.24 -19.96 -5.24
N VAL A 115 -7.17 -19.00 -5.39
CA VAL A 115 -7.10 -17.69 -4.70
C VAL A 115 -7.17 -17.90 -3.19
N VAL A 116 -8.14 -18.69 -2.70
CA VAL A 116 -8.29 -18.99 -1.27
C VAL A 116 -7.01 -19.60 -0.70
N GLU A 117 -6.49 -20.66 -1.31
CA GLU A 117 -5.24 -21.33 -0.87
C GLU A 117 -4.05 -20.38 -0.84
N THR A 118 -3.94 -19.51 -1.86
CA THR A 118 -2.84 -18.53 -1.99
C THR A 118 -2.90 -17.49 -0.88
N VAL A 119 -4.07 -16.90 -0.65
CA VAL A 119 -4.27 -15.84 0.35
C VAL A 119 -4.18 -16.42 1.77
N GLU A 120 -4.76 -17.62 2.01
CA GLU A 120 -4.65 -18.32 3.29
C GLU A 120 -3.20 -18.63 3.65
N LYS A 121 -2.42 -19.13 2.68
CA LYS A 121 -0.99 -19.37 2.86
C LYS A 121 -0.25 -18.10 3.23
N ALA A 122 -0.51 -17.00 2.53
CA ALA A 122 0.09 -15.71 2.84
C ALA A 122 -0.25 -15.24 4.26
N LYS A 123 -1.55 -15.25 4.60
CA LYS A 123 -2.05 -14.88 5.93
C LYS A 123 -1.39 -15.70 7.03
N THR A 124 -1.37 -17.03 6.89
CA THR A 124 -0.76 -17.95 7.88
C THR A 124 0.73 -17.67 8.11
N ILE A 125 1.48 -17.42 7.04
CA ILE A 125 2.92 -17.07 7.14
C ILE A 125 3.10 -15.76 7.89
N LEU A 126 2.33 -14.74 7.54
CA LEU A 126 2.42 -13.42 8.17
C LEU A 126 2.01 -13.47 9.63
N GLU A 127 0.89 -14.11 9.96
CA GLU A 127 0.43 -14.28 11.34
C GLU A 127 1.45 -15.01 12.22
N LYS A 128 2.11 -16.03 11.66
CA LYS A 128 3.16 -16.76 12.36
C LYS A 128 4.40 -15.93 12.62
N ILE A 129 4.84 -15.12 11.64
CA ILE A 129 6.06 -14.31 11.76
C ILE A 129 5.85 -13.12 12.69
N PHE A 130 4.70 -12.44 12.57
CA PHE A 130 4.41 -11.23 13.33
C PHE A 130 3.67 -11.47 14.64
N GLU A 131 3.26 -12.72 14.93
CA GLU A 131 2.51 -13.13 16.14
C GLU A 131 1.26 -12.27 16.39
N ARG A 132 0.55 -11.91 15.32
CA ARG A 132 -0.69 -11.11 15.38
C ARG A 132 -1.66 -11.46 14.26
N GLU A 133 -2.94 -11.23 14.50
CA GLU A 133 -4.00 -11.42 13.52
C GLU A 133 -3.86 -10.41 12.35
N ILE A 134 -3.99 -10.88 11.12
CA ILE A 134 -3.93 -10.06 9.90
C ILE A 134 -5.37 -9.80 9.41
N LYS A 135 -5.76 -8.52 9.39
CA LYS A 135 -7.13 -8.09 9.07
C LYS A 135 -7.26 -7.27 7.79
N GLY A 136 -6.21 -6.60 7.36
CA GLY A 136 -6.18 -5.78 6.16
C GLY A 136 -5.56 -6.52 5.00
N PHE A 137 -6.06 -6.22 3.78
CA PHE A 137 -5.53 -6.76 2.54
C PHE A 137 -5.35 -5.65 1.51
N ARG A 138 -4.36 -5.80 0.65
CA ARG A 138 -4.24 -5.08 -0.62
C ARG A 138 -3.83 -6.06 -1.70
N ALA A 139 -4.57 -6.09 -2.80
CA ALA A 139 -4.24 -6.96 -3.92
C ALA A 139 -3.02 -6.44 -4.70
N PRO A 140 -2.13 -7.32 -5.15
CA PRO A 140 -1.12 -7.00 -6.14
C PRO A 140 -1.73 -6.28 -7.35
N TYR A 141 -0.98 -5.32 -7.89
CA TYR A 141 -1.41 -4.46 -9.01
C TYR A 141 -2.70 -3.67 -8.73
N THR A 142 -3.16 -3.59 -7.47
CA THR A 142 -4.42 -2.93 -7.09
C THR A 142 -5.64 -3.46 -7.88
N ARG A 143 -5.70 -4.78 -8.07
CA ARG A 143 -6.74 -5.43 -8.89
C ARG A 143 -7.44 -6.52 -8.12
N VAL A 144 -8.75 -6.35 -7.96
CA VAL A 144 -9.63 -7.32 -7.31
C VAL A 144 -10.74 -7.78 -8.25
N ASN A 145 -11.25 -8.98 -7.98
CA ASN A 145 -12.43 -9.55 -8.61
C ASN A 145 -13.23 -10.34 -7.57
N ARG A 146 -14.39 -10.86 -7.98
CA ARG A 146 -15.24 -11.63 -7.06
C ARG A 146 -14.53 -12.79 -6.35
N PRO A 147 -13.74 -13.66 -7.01
CA PRO A 147 -12.96 -14.69 -6.34
C PRO A 147 -12.06 -14.17 -5.23
N VAL A 148 -11.34 -13.06 -5.45
CA VAL A 148 -10.47 -12.45 -4.42
C VAL A 148 -11.32 -11.97 -3.24
N ILE A 149 -12.37 -11.20 -3.49
CA ILE A 149 -13.21 -10.64 -2.41
C ILE A 149 -13.88 -11.76 -1.59
N LYS A 150 -14.37 -12.82 -2.23
CA LYS A 150 -14.96 -13.97 -1.51
C LYS A 150 -13.91 -14.73 -0.68
N ALA A 151 -12.68 -14.86 -1.18
CA ALA A 151 -11.59 -15.44 -0.40
C ALA A 151 -11.26 -14.59 0.84
N LEU A 152 -11.23 -13.26 0.70
CA LEU A 152 -10.98 -12.36 1.83
C LEU A 152 -12.06 -12.48 2.92
N GLU A 153 -13.35 -12.52 2.52
CA GLU A 153 -14.46 -12.74 3.47
C GLU A 153 -14.33 -14.10 4.18
N GLN A 154 -14.11 -15.16 3.42
CA GLN A 154 -13.97 -16.54 3.95
C GLN A 154 -12.83 -16.63 4.95
N LEU A 155 -11.71 -15.93 4.72
CA LEU A 155 -10.52 -15.94 5.55
C LEU A 155 -10.55 -14.90 6.69
N GLY A 156 -11.67 -14.18 6.86
CA GLY A 156 -11.88 -13.27 7.98
C GLY A 156 -11.12 -11.94 7.90
N PHE A 157 -10.78 -11.49 6.68
CA PHE A 157 -10.30 -10.12 6.51
C PHE A 157 -11.43 -9.13 6.78
N THR A 158 -11.09 -7.96 7.30
CA THR A 158 -12.08 -6.92 7.63
C THR A 158 -12.15 -5.81 6.60
N TYR A 159 -11.08 -5.59 5.84
CA TYR A 159 -11.06 -4.60 4.76
C TYR A 159 -10.07 -4.98 3.66
N ASP A 160 -10.36 -4.45 2.48
CA ASP A 160 -9.48 -4.35 1.33
C ASP A 160 -9.05 -2.88 1.10
N SER A 161 -7.92 -2.66 0.47
CA SER A 161 -7.42 -1.32 0.08
C SER A 161 -6.81 -1.36 -1.31
N SER A 162 -7.52 -1.96 -2.26
CA SER A 162 -7.03 -2.18 -3.62
C SER A 162 -7.58 -1.20 -4.64
N GLU A 163 -8.82 -0.73 -4.46
CA GLU A 163 -9.45 0.12 -5.47
C GLU A 163 -8.86 1.54 -5.48
N THR A 164 -8.82 2.13 -6.67
CA THR A 164 -8.44 3.53 -6.85
C THR A 164 -9.66 4.34 -7.27
N MET A 165 -10.11 5.24 -6.41
CA MET A 165 -11.33 6.03 -6.62
C MET A 165 -11.05 7.52 -6.77
N PRO A 166 -11.78 8.22 -7.67
CA PRO A 166 -11.68 9.68 -7.77
C PRO A 166 -12.31 10.34 -6.54
N LEU A 167 -11.49 11.04 -5.76
CA LEU A 167 -11.95 11.80 -4.61
C LEU A 167 -12.80 12.99 -5.07
N GLY A 168 -14.02 13.11 -4.55
CA GLY A 168 -14.96 14.17 -4.96
C GLY A 168 -16.38 13.95 -4.47
N ALA A 169 -17.37 14.34 -5.27
CA ALA A 169 -18.79 14.27 -4.90
C ALA A 169 -19.27 12.82 -4.69
N GLU A 170 -18.81 11.88 -5.52
CA GLU A 170 -19.23 10.48 -5.47
C GLU A 170 -18.55 9.71 -4.35
N TRP A 171 -17.29 10.02 -4.06
CA TRP A 171 -16.53 9.39 -2.99
C TRP A 171 -15.73 10.44 -2.21
N GLN A 172 -15.92 10.45 -0.90
CA GLN A 172 -15.33 11.43 0.01
C GLN A 172 -14.28 10.79 0.95
N GLY A 173 -13.57 9.76 0.48
CA GLY A 173 -12.57 9.07 1.28
C GLY A 173 -13.16 8.24 2.43
N LYS A 174 -14.42 7.82 2.34
CA LYS A 174 -15.06 6.99 3.39
C LYS A 174 -15.00 5.52 2.99
N PRO A 175 -14.93 4.60 3.96
CA PRO A 175 -15.08 3.18 3.69
C PRO A 175 -16.45 2.90 3.07
N TYR A 176 -16.49 1.95 2.15
CA TYR A 176 -17.73 1.48 1.55
C TYR A 176 -17.71 -0.04 1.35
N PRO A 177 -18.87 -0.70 1.41
CA PRO A 177 -18.94 -2.13 1.18
C PRO A 177 -18.70 -2.46 -0.29
N LEU A 178 -18.02 -3.55 -0.56
CA LEU A 178 -17.80 -4.07 -1.92
C LEU A 178 -19.06 -4.80 -2.46
N ALA A 179 -20.18 -4.11 -2.40
CA ALA A 179 -21.49 -4.66 -2.77
C ALA A 179 -21.57 -5.10 -4.25
N VAL A 180 -20.76 -4.54 -5.13
CA VAL A 180 -20.64 -4.99 -6.53
C VAL A 180 -20.20 -6.46 -6.65
N PHE A 181 -19.50 -6.97 -5.63
CA PHE A 181 -19.10 -8.38 -5.52
C PHE A 181 -19.99 -9.19 -4.58
N ASP A 182 -21.13 -8.64 -4.16
CA ASP A 182 -22.03 -9.26 -3.19
C ASP A 182 -21.31 -9.55 -1.87
N SER A 183 -20.63 -8.53 -1.35
CA SER A 183 -19.75 -8.60 -0.17
C SER A 183 -19.98 -7.41 0.76
N ASN A 184 -19.88 -7.69 2.08
CA ASN A 184 -19.86 -6.67 3.13
C ASN A 184 -18.44 -6.26 3.54
N LEU A 185 -17.41 -6.86 2.93
CA LEU A 185 -16.03 -6.43 3.13
C LEU A 185 -15.90 -4.94 2.80
N LEU A 186 -15.21 -4.20 3.67
CA LEU A 186 -15.06 -2.76 3.48
C LEU A 186 -13.86 -2.46 2.58
N GLU A 187 -14.04 -1.53 1.65
CA GLU A 187 -12.96 -0.96 0.85
C GLU A 187 -12.48 0.35 1.48
N LEU A 188 -11.17 0.46 1.65
CA LEU A 188 -10.46 1.70 1.94
C LEU A 188 -9.68 2.14 0.70
N ALA A 189 -10.38 2.70 -0.27
CA ALA A 189 -9.84 3.00 -1.58
C ALA A 189 -8.70 4.04 -1.55
N LEU A 190 -7.75 3.84 -2.46
CA LEU A 190 -6.69 4.80 -2.73
C LEU A 190 -7.25 6.00 -3.50
N PRO A 191 -7.01 7.23 -3.04
CA PRO A 191 -7.53 8.40 -3.73
C PRO A 191 -6.81 8.65 -5.07
N SER A 192 -7.61 8.98 -6.09
CA SER A 192 -7.12 9.59 -7.32
C SER A 192 -7.72 10.99 -7.49
N PHE A 193 -7.02 11.85 -8.18
CA PHE A 193 -7.39 13.25 -8.37
C PHE A 193 -6.76 13.80 -9.65
N LYS A 194 -7.13 15.04 -10.03
CA LYS A 194 -6.48 15.74 -11.15
C LYS A 194 -5.55 16.82 -10.60
N ASP A 195 -4.37 16.95 -11.19
CA ASP A 195 -3.46 18.07 -10.91
C ASP A 195 -4.01 19.38 -11.51
N SER A 196 -3.29 20.48 -11.30
CA SER A 196 -3.64 21.80 -11.83
C SER A 196 -3.77 21.87 -13.35
N ASN A 197 -3.19 20.92 -14.08
CA ASN A 197 -3.25 20.78 -15.53
C ASN A 197 -4.33 19.79 -16.00
N GLY A 198 -5.15 19.25 -15.06
CA GLY A 198 -6.18 18.27 -15.34
C GLY A 198 -5.67 16.84 -15.55
N LYS A 199 -4.37 16.58 -15.36
CA LYS A 199 -3.79 15.24 -15.50
C LYS A 199 -4.10 14.39 -14.26
N LYS A 200 -4.55 13.14 -14.48
CA LYS A 200 -4.85 12.20 -13.40
C LYS A 200 -3.59 11.90 -12.57
N MET A 201 -3.74 11.98 -11.26
CA MET A 201 -2.78 11.55 -10.25
C MET A 201 -3.43 10.53 -9.33
N THR A 202 -2.60 9.70 -8.71
CA THR A 202 -2.98 8.85 -7.58
C THR A 202 -2.14 9.20 -6.37
N SER A 203 -2.54 8.75 -5.21
CA SER A 203 -1.78 8.92 -3.97
C SER A 203 -0.53 8.03 -3.86
N TYR A 204 -0.23 7.21 -4.88
CA TYR A 204 1.03 6.49 -4.97
C TYR A 204 2.18 7.45 -5.27
N LEU A 205 3.26 7.34 -4.49
CA LEU A 205 4.42 8.23 -4.59
C LEU A 205 5.41 7.87 -5.70
N TRP A 206 5.15 6.83 -6.49
CA TRP A 206 6.04 6.36 -7.55
C TRP A 206 6.52 7.46 -8.51
N ALA A 207 5.64 8.39 -8.84
CA ALA A 207 5.94 9.45 -9.79
C ALA A 207 6.95 10.47 -9.25
N ILE A 208 7.03 10.65 -7.92
CA ILE A 208 8.06 11.45 -7.26
C ILE A 208 9.40 10.74 -7.38
N PHE A 209 9.45 9.45 -7.03
CA PHE A 209 10.70 8.68 -7.04
C PHE A 209 11.29 8.55 -8.45
N GLU A 210 10.44 8.49 -9.48
CA GLU A 210 10.84 8.53 -10.88
C GLU A 210 11.20 9.95 -11.39
N GLY A 211 11.12 10.98 -10.56
CA GLY A 211 11.38 12.37 -10.95
C GLY A 211 10.36 12.98 -11.91
N LYS A 212 9.17 12.40 -12.00
CA LYS A 212 8.08 12.86 -12.88
C LYS A 212 7.15 13.86 -12.20
N ARG A 213 7.24 13.97 -10.86
CA ARG A 213 6.44 14.86 -10.02
C ARG A 213 7.25 15.33 -8.83
N VAL A 214 6.74 16.36 -8.15
CA VAL A 214 7.35 16.92 -6.94
C VAL A 214 6.49 16.66 -5.71
N ALA A 215 7.12 16.58 -4.54
CA ALA A 215 6.44 16.33 -3.26
C ALA A 215 5.28 17.29 -2.99
N ARG A 216 5.43 18.56 -3.41
CA ARG A 216 4.42 19.62 -3.23
C ARG A 216 3.06 19.25 -3.85
N GLU A 217 3.02 18.65 -5.04
CA GLU A 217 1.77 18.28 -5.71
C GLU A 217 0.95 17.27 -4.88
N HIS A 218 1.64 16.36 -4.17
CA HIS A 218 0.98 15.38 -3.28
C HIS A 218 0.50 16.03 -1.98
N ILE A 219 1.22 17.02 -1.45
CA ILE A 219 0.75 17.79 -0.30
C ILE A 219 -0.46 18.65 -0.68
N ASP A 220 -0.46 19.27 -1.85
CA ASP A 220 -1.61 20.04 -2.34
C ASP A 220 -2.85 19.15 -2.52
N SER A 221 -2.67 17.86 -2.90
CA SER A 221 -3.78 16.92 -2.96
C SER A 221 -4.39 16.60 -1.60
N VAL A 222 -3.59 16.55 -0.53
CA VAL A 222 -4.10 16.40 0.85
C VAL A 222 -4.87 17.66 1.27
N LEU A 223 -4.39 18.85 0.93
CA LEU A 223 -5.10 20.11 1.21
C LEU A 223 -6.45 20.16 0.48
N TRP A 224 -6.51 19.70 -0.76
CA TRP A 224 -7.77 19.57 -1.50
C TRP A 224 -8.68 18.50 -0.88
N ALA A 225 -8.15 17.33 -0.56
CA ALA A 225 -8.90 16.25 0.10
C ALA A 225 -9.53 16.71 1.42
N LYS A 226 -8.82 17.52 2.19
CA LYS A 226 -9.31 18.13 3.43
C LYS A 226 -10.57 18.99 3.23
N ALA A 227 -10.72 19.62 2.06
CA ALA A 227 -11.91 20.39 1.76
C ALA A 227 -13.11 19.54 1.37
N VAL A 228 -12.87 18.40 0.67
CA VAL A 228 -13.96 17.58 0.08
C VAL A 228 -14.27 16.30 0.87
N ALA A 229 -13.32 15.79 1.66
CA ALA A 229 -13.40 14.49 2.35
C ALA A 229 -13.50 14.62 3.87
N LYS A 230 -14.38 15.46 4.37
CA LYS A 230 -14.60 15.67 5.81
C LYS A 230 -14.92 14.36 6.53
N GLY A 231 -14.12 14.02 7.54
CA GLY A 231 -14.21 12.77 8.28
C GLY A 231 -13.81 11.51 7.49
N GLY A 232 -13.30 11.69 6.27
CA GLY A 232 -12.77 10.62 5.42
C GLY A 232 -11.30 10.33 5.69
N ILE A 233 -10.73 9.44 4.89
CA ILE A 233 -9.31 9.07 4.92
C ILE A 233 -8.65 9.32 3.55
N PHE A 234 -7.46 9.89 3.57
CA PHE A 234 -6.54 9.98 2.44
C PHE A 234 -5.40 9.00 2.67
N VAL A 235 -5.20 8.05 1.78
CA VAL A 235 -4.16 7.01 1.91
C VAL A 235 -3.03 7.30 0.94
N PHE A 236 -1.83 7.58 1.43
CA PHE A 236 -0.61 7.51 0.63
C PHE A 236 -0.16 6.06 0.49
N SER A 237 0.39 5.72 -0.68
CA SER A 237 1.02 4.41 -0.90
C SER A 237 2.36 4.53 -1.61
N MET A 238 3.27 3.62 -1.30
CA MET A 238 4.59 3.55 -1.91
C MET A 238 5.17 2.13 -1.78
N HIS A 239 6.15 1.83 -2.65
CA HIS A 239 6.97 0.63 -2.53
C HIS A 239 8.34 1.01 -1.95
N PRO A 240 8.87 0.31 -0.95
CA PRO A 240 10.19 0.59 -0.38
C PRO A 240 11.31 0.53 -1.41
N TRP A 241 11.31 -0.48 -2.30
CA TRP A 241 12.33 -0.64 -3.33
C TRP A 241 12.43 0.57 -4.28
N HIS A 242 11.34 1.32 -4.46
CA HIS A 242 11.28 2.44 -5.42
C HIS A 242 12.09 3.67 -4.96
N LEU A 243 12.58 3.69 -3.72
CA LEU A 243 13.58 4.68 -3.31
C LEU A 243 14.92 4.49 -4.01
N TYR A 244 15.26 3.26 -4.38
CA TYR A 244 16.59 2.86 -4.83
C TYR A 244 16.66 2.40 -6.28
N THR A 245 15.54 1.98 -6.90
CA THR A 245 15.50 1.48 -8.27
C THR A 245 14.22 1.92 -8.99
N ASN A 246 14.27 2.02 -10.31
CA ASN A 246 13.11 2.31 -11.14
C ASN A 246 12.31 1.05 -11.49
N TYR A 247 11.18 1.19 -12.20
CA TYR A 247 10.34 0.06 -12.64
C TYR A 247 11.02 -0.92 -13.61
N GLN A 248 12.13 -0.56 -14.24
CA GLN A 248 12.93 -1.44 -15.08
C GLN A 248 13.98 -2.22 -14.29
N GLY A 249 14.04 -2.08 -12.96
CA GLY A 249 15.05 -2.70 -12.11
C GLY A 249 16.42 -2.02 -12.18
N ILE A 250 16.51 -0.82 -12.80
CA ILE A 250 17.76 -0.07 -12.92
C ILE A 250 17.96 0.74 -11.63
N PRO A 251 19.09 0.54 -10.92
CA PRO A 251 19.40 1.31 -9.72
C PRO A 251 19.48 2.82 -10.03
N PHE A 252 18.94 3.64 -9.14
CA PHE A 252 19.10 5.08 -9.22
C PHE A 252 20.53 5.54 -8.87
N SER A 253 20.95 6.69 -9.39
CA SER A 253 22.18 7.34 -8.96
C SER A 253 22.09 7.74 -7.47
N ARG A 254 23.24 7.92 -6.84
CA ARG A 254 23.30 8.36 -5.43
C ARG A 254 22.56 9.68 -5.21
N GLU A 255 22.64 10.59 -6.18
CA GLU A 255 21.97 11.89 -6.14
C GLU A 255 20.46 11.71 -6.19
N ARG A 256 19.95 10.82 -7.07
CA ARG A 256 18.51 10.51 -7.15
C ARG A 256 18.01 9.86 -5.87
N VAL A 257 18.73 8.92 -5.29
CA VAL A 257 18.37 8.30 -4.01
C VAL A 257 18.26 9.35 -2.91
N LYS A 258 19.25 10.27 -2.80
CA LYS A 258 19.21 11.37 -1.82
C LYS A 258 17.98 12.28 -2.05
N GLU A 259 17.67 12.59 -3.30
CA GLU A 259 16.51 13.40 -3.65
C GLU A 259 15.19 12.68 -3.29
N ASN A 260 15.10 11.37 -3.56
CA ASN A 260 13.92 10.57 -3.22
C ASN A 260 13.70 10.53 -1.70
N ILE A 261 14.76 10.33 -0.91
CA ILE A 261 14.70 10.36 0.56
C ILE A 261 14.26 11.75 1.03
N LYS A 262 14.87 12.81 0.51
CA LYS A 262 14.50 14.19 0.85
C LYS A 262 13.04 14.51 0.52
N ASN A 263 12.54 14.08 -0.63
CA ASN A 263 11.13 14.25 -0.99
C ASN A 263 10.20 13.57 0.01
N LEU A 264 10.57 12.39 0.50
CA LEU A 264 9.79 11.67 1.51
C LEU A 264 9.85 12.37 2.88
N GLU A 265 11.03 12.85 3.29
CA GLU A 265 11.19 13.70 4.48
C GLU A 265 10.33 14.97 4.40
N ASP A 266 10.32 15.64 3.25
CA ASP A 266 9.52 16.85 3.02
C ASP A 266 8.02 16.55 3.14
N ILE A 267 7.55 15.41 2.61
CA ILE A 267 6.15 14.97 2.76
C ILE A 267 5.84 14.70 4.24
N PHE A 268 6.64 13.91 4.93
CA PHE A 268 6.40 13.55 6.35
C PHE A 268 6.42 14.77 7.26
N SER A 269 7.40 15.67 7.05
CA SER A 269 7.50 16.94 7.79
C SER A 269 6.26 17.82 7.59
N GLN A 270 5.82 18.01 6.34
CA GLN A 270 4.65 18.82 6.03
C GLN A 270 3.35 18.21 6.58
N LEU A 271 3.19 16.89 6.47
CA LEU A 271 2.04 16.20 7.08
C LEU A 271 2.02 16.38 8.60
N LYS A 272 3.16 16.25 9.27
CA LYS A 272 3.26 16.43 10.72
C LYS A 272 2.91 17.84 11.19
N GLN A 273 3.21 18.86 10.37
CA GLN A 273 2.92 20.26 10.67
C GLN A 273 1.52 20.70 10.21
N MET A 274 0.84 19.89 9.39
CA MET A 274 -0.44 20.27 8.80
C MET A 274 -1.56 20.23 9.84
N LYS A 275 -2.15 21.40 10.12
CA LYS A 275 -3.28 21.52 11.05
C LYS A 275 -4.56 20.94 10.44
N GLY A 276 -5.40 20.31 11.29
CA GLY A 276 -6.73 19.83 10.90
C GLY A 276 -6.69 18.56 10.04
N ILE A 277 -5.64 17.76 10.18
CA ILE A 277 -5.59 16.35 9.78
C ILE A 277 -5.28 15.48 10.99
N ASN A 278 -5.61 14.20 10.88
CA ASN A 278 -5.28 13.17 11.86
C ASN A 278 -4.42 12.10 11.18
N LEU A 279 -3.16 11.94 11.60
CA LEU A 279 -2.25 10.93 11.08
C LEU A 279 -2.57 9.60 11.78
N VAL A 280 -2.93 8.58 11.02
CA VAL A 280 -3.49 7.32 11.57
C VAL A 280 -3.21 6.14 10.65
N ARG A 281 -3.09 4.92 11.20
CA ARG A 281 -3.07 3.67 10.44
C ARG A 281 -4.48 3.35 9.93
N GLN A 282 -4.56 2.56 8.86
CA GLN A 282 -5.87 2.20 8.25
C GLN A 282 -6.76 1.40 9.22
N ASP A 283 -6.20 0.45 9.97
CA ASP A 283 -6.93 -0.32 10.99
C ASP A 283 -7.58 0.59 12.06
N ARG A 284 -6.82 1.58 12.56
CA ARG A 284 -7.31 2.51 13.58
C ARG A 284 -8.38 3.46 13.06
N TYR A 285 -8.23 3.89 11.80
CA TYR A 285 -9.28 4.67 11.16
C TYR A 285 -10.57 3.85 11.03
N LEU A 286 -10.47 2.61 10.56
CA LEU A 286 -11.62 1.73 10.38
C LEU A 286 -12.30 1.39 11.72
N GLU A 287 -11.53 1.08 12.77
CA GLU A 287 -12.08 0.88 14.10
C GLU A 287 -12.88 2.09 14.60
N GLY A 288 -12.35 3.30 14.39
CA GLY A 288 -13.04 4.54 14.71
C GLY A 288 -14.28 4.80 13.87
N TRP A 289 -14.28 4.37 12.61
CA TRP A 289 -15.42 4.45 11.70
C TRP A 289 -16.56 3.52 12.12
N LEU A 290 -16.26 2.25 12.43
CA LEU A 290 -17.25 1.23 12.81
C LEU A 290 -17.92 1.49 14.18
N ARG A 291 -17.34 2.34 15.03
CA ARG A 291 -17.92 2.72 16.34
C ARG A 291 -18.86 3.93 16.28
N ARG A 292 -19.04 4.55 15.14
CA ARG A 292 -19.92 5.72 14.91
C ARG A 292 -21.33 5.30 14.57
#